data_528211b82ac96afc43634665e1c07848
#
_entry.id   528211b82ac96afc43634665e1c07848
#
_cell.length_a   1.000
_cell.length_b   1.000
_cell.length_c   1.000
_cell.angle_alpha   90.00
_cell.angle_beta   90.00
_cell.angle_gamma   90.00
#
_symmetry.space_group_name_H-M   'P 1'
#
loop_
_entity.id
_entity.type
_entity.pdbx_description
1 polymer ?
#
loop_
_entity_poly.entity_id
_entity_poly.type
_entity_poly.pdbx_seq_one_letter_code
_entity_poly.pdbx_strand_id
1 'polypeptide(L)'
;MYELLRPLLFTLPPEYAHYLAGLGLKLGIKTPLIKNLIKKDFKDEILSQNLLGLNFANPIGIGGGFDKNADLAYGLGYLGFGFLEYGTFTPRPQSGNPRPRLWRIKEHNSLQNAMGFNNEGSAAVEQNIAKYFPLLLPVFANIGKNKTTPNESAINDYIYLTKRFEKLCDGFVINISSPNTPNLRELQNDEFLSTLGKELRKITNNPLVLKIAPDMQPNAAVALCQCAIESGFNAIIINNTSIDYSLCVAAKSIGGLSGELICAKSRELFSAVASEIFGKAVLISCGGISDAREALWRIKHGASLIEIFTALIYKGPAMIENLNKELANLLKIEGFENISQAVGSALKK
;
A
#
# COMPACT_ATOMS: atom_id res chain seq x y z
N MET A 1 -18.99 -6.53 -16.11
CA MET A 1 -19.36 -5.10 -16.31
C MET A 1 -18.13 -4.21 -16.44
N TYR A 2 -17.14 -4.25 -15.52
CA TYR A 2 -15.91 -3.44 -15.64
C TYR A 2 -15.12 -3.72 -16.93
N GLU A 3 -15.00 -4.96 -17.35
CA GLU A 3 -14.29 -5.34 -18.58
C GLU A 3 -14.84 -4.65 -19.84
N LEU A 4 -16.16 -4.39 -19.86
CA LEU A 4 -16.79 -3.64 -20.95
C LEU A 4 -16.52 -2.13 -20.87
N LEU A 5 -16.35 -1.59 -19.67
CA LEU A 5 -16.06 -0.16 -19.45
C LEU A 5 -14.58 0.16 -19.53
N ARG A 6 -13.70 -0.80 -19.23
CA ARG A 6 -12.24 -0.61 -19.21
C ARG A 6 -11.67 -0.07 -20.52
N PRO A 7 -12.04 -0.59 -21.72
CA PRO A 7 -11.52 -0.04 -22.98
C PRO A 7 -11.82 1.44 -23.13
N LEU A 8 -13.02 1.87 -22.77
CA LEU A 8 -13.42 3.29 -22.82
C LEU A 8 -12.62 4.12 -21.78
N LEU A 9 -12.51 3.66 -20.54
CA LEU A 9 -11.70 4.35 -19.52
C LEU A 9 -10.22 4.44 -19.91
N PHE A 10 -9.73 3.47 -20.67
CA PHE A 10 -8.33 3.43 -21.10
C PHE A 10 -8.02 4.32 -22.32
N THR A 11 -9.03 4.92 -22.97
CA THR A 11 -8.81 6.00 -23.95
C THR A 11 -8.50 7.33 -23.27
N LEU A 12 -8.93 7.50 -22.02
CA LEU A 12 -8.70 8.72 -21.24
C LEU A 12 -7.29 8.77 -20.65
N PRO A 13 -6.72 9.97 -20.43
CA PRO A 13 -5.50 10.12 -19.66
C PRO A 13 -5.63 9.44 -18.29
N PRO A 14 -4.60 8.70 -17.80
CA PRO A 14 -4.71 7.87 -16.59
C PRO A 14 -5.16 8.63 -15.34
N GLU A 15 -4.65 9.84 -15.09
CA GLU A 15 -5.06 10.65 -13.93
C GLU A 15 -6.52 11.10 -14.04
N TYR A 16 -7.00 11.39 -15.25
CA TYR A 16 -8.41 11.77 -15.46
C TYR A 16 -9.35 10.57 -15.27
N ALA A 17 -8.96 9.40 -15.77
CA ALA A 17 -9.71 8.17 -15.53
C ALA A 17 -9.79 7.84 -14.03
N HIS A 18 -8.71 8.03 -13.28
CA HIS A 18 -8.69 7.86 -11.83
C HIS A 18 -9.63 8.86 -11.12
N TYR A 19 -9.60 10.13 -11.52
CA TYR A 19 -10.50 11.16 -11.00
C TYR A 19 -11.98 10.79 -11.24
N LEU A 20 -12.33 10.37 -12.47
CA LEU A 20 -13.71 9.96 -12.79
C LEU A 20 -14.15 8.72 -12.00
N ALA A 21 -13.27 7.74 -11.84
CA ALA A 21 -13.56 6.55 -11.04
C ALA A 21 -13.79 6.92 -9.57
N GLY A 22 -12.97 7.80 -9.00
CA GLY A 22 -13.13 8.33 -7.65
C GLY A 22 -14.45 9.11 -7.47
N LEU A 23 -14.78 9.97 -8.44
CA LEU A 23 -16.06 10.69 -8.44
C LEU A 23 -17.25 9.72 -8.50
N GLY A 24 -17.19 8.73 -9.38
CA GLY A 24 -18.20 7.68 -9.48
C GLY A 24 -18.37 6.90 -8.18
N LEU A 25 -17.27 6.57 -7.50
CA LEU A 25 -17.32 5.92 -6.20
C LEU A 25 -17.97 6.81 -5.12
N LYS A 26 -17.55 8.09 -5.02
CA LYS A 26 -18.12 9.06 -4.07
C LYS A 26 -19.62 9.28 -4.27
N LEU A 27 -20.09 9.38 -5.51
CA LEU A 27 -21.51 9.56 -5.83
C LEU A 27 -22.29 8.27 -5.63
N GLY A 28 -21.70 7.15 -6.02
CA GLY A 28 -22.33 5.82 -5.91
C GLY A 28 -22.68 5.46 -4.48
N ILE A 29 -21.77 5.69 -3.53
CA ILE A 29 -22.01 5.37 -2.10
C ILE A 29 -23.07 6.27 -1.44
N LYS A 30 -23.38 7.44 -2.02
CA LYS A 30 -24.47 8.32 -1.54
C LYS A 30 -25.84 7.86 -2.02
N THR A 31 -25.91 7.01 -3.04
CA THR A 31 -27.14 6.50 -3.62
C THR A 31 -27.37 5.10 -3.08
N PRO A 32 -28.42 4.82 -2.27
CA PRO A 32 -28.62 3.53 -1.60
C PRO A 32 -28.60 2.33 -2.54
N LEU A 33 -29.24 2.43 -3.71
CA LEU A 33 -29.25 1.36 -4.71
C LEU A 33 -27.85 1.06 -5.25
N ILE A 34 -27.07 2.09 -5.61
CA ILE A 34 -25.73 1.93 -6.15
C ILE A 34 -24.78 1.47 -5.06
N LYS A 35 -24.90 2.00 -3.84
CA LYS A 35 -24.15 1.55 -2.67
C LYS A 35 -24.29 0.04 -2.45
N ASN A 36 -25.52 -0.51 -2.52
CA ASN A 36 -25.74 -1.93 -2.37
C ASN A 36 -25.13 -2.77 -3.51
N LEU A 37 -25.05 -2.22 -4.73
CA LEU A 37 -24.37 -2.87 -5.85
C LEU A 37 -22.83 -2.85 -5.71
N ILE A 38 -22.29 -1.77 -5.14
CA ILE A 38 -20.84 -1.61 -4.91
C ILE A 38 -20.39 -2.47 -3.73
N LYS A 39 -21.22 -2.54 -2.67
CA LYS A 39 -20.90 -3.22 -1.43
C LYS A 39 -20.59 -4.69 -1.66
N LYS A 40 -19.41 -5.10 -1.20
CA LYS A 40 -18.94 -6.48 -1.20
C LYS A 40 -18.96 -7.00 0.22
N ASP A 41 -19.81 -7.99 0.44
CA ASP A 41 -20.09 -8.55 1.78
C ASP A 41 -19.47 -9.95 1.98
N PHE A 42 -18.57 -10.37 1.09
CA PHE A 42 -17.90 -11.65 1.27
C PHE A 42 -17.09 -11.64 2.56
N LYS A 43 -17.42 -12.53 3.45
CA LYS A 43 -16.72 -12.79 4.71
C LYS A 43 -16.51 -14.28 4.84
N ASP A 44 -15.30 -14.65 5.19
CA ASP A 44 -14.96 -16.04 5.54
C ASP A 44 -13.94 -15.94 6.68
N GLU A 45 -14.28 -16.54 7.81
CA GLU A 45 -13.47 -16.47 9.03
C GLU A 45 -12.06 -17.04 8.81
N ILE A 46 -11.89 -17.94 7.83
CA ILE A 46 -10.58 -18.48 7.46
C ILE A 46 -9.57 -17.38 7.08
N LEU A 47 -10.06 -16.21 6.57
CA LEU A 47 -9.23 -15.08 6.15
C LEU A 47 -8.97 -14.07 7.27
N SER A 48 -9.67 -14.18 8.39
CA SER A 48 -9.57 -13.19 9.46
C SER A 48 -8.30 -13.36 10.27
N GLN A 49 -7.73 -12.23 10.73
CA GLN A 49 -6.52 -12.21 11.57
C GLN A 49 -6.57 -11.07 12.58
N ASN A 50 -5.98 -11.32 13.75
CA ASN A 50 -5.62 -10.29 14.72
C ASN A 50 -4.13 -9.99 14.61
N LEU A 51 -3.77 -8.81 14.16
CA LEU A 51 -2.37 -8.38 13.98
C LEU A 51 -2.22 -6.95 14.47
N LEU A 52 -1.09 -6.63 15.10
CA LEU A 52 -0.78 -5.26 15.53
C LEU A 52 -1.84 -4.65 16.47
N GLY A 53 -2.60 -5.48 17.20
CA GLY A 53 -3.73 -5.04 18.02
C GLY A 53 -5.00 -4.68 17.22
N LEU A 54 -5.02 -4.94 15.92
CA LEU A 54 -6.12 -4.62 15.00
C LEU A 54 -6.75 -5.88 14.41
N ASN A 55 -8.03 -5.79 14.09
CA ASN A 55 -8.82 -6.87 13.49
C ASN A 55 -8.89 -6.71 11.96
N PHE A 56 -8.36 -7.68 11.23
CA PHE A 56 -8.41 -7.72 9.77
C PHE A 56 -9.41 -8.81 9.34
N ALA A 57 -10.51 -8.41 8.69
CA ALA A 57 -11.52 -9.37 8.19
C ALA A 57 -10.98 -10.24 7.03
N ASN A 58 -9.97 -9.77 6.34
CA ASN A 58 -9.21 -10.50 5.32
C ASN A 58 -7.83 -9.81 5.12
N PRO A 59 -6.86 -10.47 4.49
CA PRO A 59 -5.49 -9.95 4.39
C PRO A 59 -5.29 -8.90 3.29
N ILE A 60 -6.30 -8.60 2.47
CA ILE A 60 -6.13 -7.80 1.25
C ILE A 60 -6.41 -6.33 1.54
N GLY A 61 -5.41 -5.48 1.33
CA GLY A 61 -5.51 -4.02 1.42
C GLY A 61 -5.26 -3.31 0.12
N ILE A 62 -5.58 -2.01 0.10
CA ILE A 62 -5.22 -1.10 -0.98
C ILE A 62 -3.90 -0.39 -0.63
N GLY A 63 -2.93 -0.43 -1.54
CA GLY A 63 -1.63 0.22 -1.32
C GLY A 63 -1.68 1.74 -1.45
N GLY A 64 -0.77 2.41 -0.74
CA GLY A 64 -0.66 3.87 -0.71
C GLY A 64 -0.49 4.54 -2.07
N GLY A 65 -1.04 5.73 -2.21
CA GLY A 65 -1.06 6.49 -3.45
C GLY A 65 -2.34 6.36 -4.27
N PHE A 66 -3.24 5.44 -3.90
CA PHE A 66 -4.55 5.34 -4.56
C PHE A 66 -5.49 6.45 -4.08
N ASP A 67 -5.63 6.62 -2.79
CA ASP A 67 -6.38 7.72 -2.16
C ASP A 67 -5.41 8.70 -1.48
N LYS A 68 -5.02 9.73 -2.22
CA LYS A 68 -3.98 10.68 -1.79
C LYS A 68 -4.45 11.75 -0.82
N ASN A 69 -5.76 11.90 -0.66
CA ASN A 69 -6.36 12.94 0.18
C ASN A 69 -7.32 12.35 1.22
N ALA A 70 -7.38 11.03 1.34
CA ALA A 70 -8.32 10.31 2.21
C ALA A 70 -9.79 10.70 1.93
N ASP A 71 -10.13 10.96 0.68
CA ASP A 71 -11.47 11.36 0.27
C ASP A 71 -12.23 10.23 -0.47
N LEU A 72 -11.58 9.09 -0.68
CA LEU A 72 -12.15 7.87 -1.25
C LEU A 72 -12.30 6.75 -0.20
N ALA A 73 -11.67 6.86 0.97
CA ALA A 73 -11.54 5.78 1.95
C ALA A 73 -12.90 5.17 2.35
N TYR A 74 -13.92 6.00 2.57
CA TYR A 74 -15.26 5.50 2.88
C TYR A 74 -15.83 4.62 1.75
N GLY A 75 -15.63 5.01 0.49
CA GLY A 75 -16.06 4.23 -0.68
C GLY A 75 -15.23 2.96 -0.88
N LEU A 76 -13.92 3.05 -0.70
CA LEU A 76 -13.02 1.92 -0.81
C LEU A 76 -13.34 0.82 0.22
N GLY A 77 -13.76 1.19 1.44
CA GLY A 77 -14.20 0.25 2.46
C GLY A 77 -15.36 -0.67 2.02
N TYR A 78 -16.17 -0.25 1.02
CA TYR A 78 -17.24 -1.10 0.46
C TYR A 78 -16.77 -2.10 -0.60
N LEU A 79 -15.52 -2.02 -1.07
CA LEU A 79 -15.02 -2.90 -2.13
C LEU A 79 -14.54 -4.27 -1.63
N GLY A 80 -14.58 -4.52 -0.31
CA GLY A 80 -14.20 -5.79 0.28
C GLY A 80 -12.73 -5.88 0.71
N PHE A 81 -12.03 -4.76 0.81
CA PHE A 81 -10.70 -4.72 1.42
C PHE A 81 -10.74 -5.03 2.92
N GLY A 82 -9.72 -5.65 3.45
CA GLY A 82 -9.51 -5.89 4.87
C GLY A 82 -8.84 -4.71 5.58
N PHE A 83 -8.13 -3.84 4.86
CA PHE A 83 -7.53 -2.60 5.36
C PHE A 83 -7.26 -1.61 4.23
N LEU A 84 -7.01 -0.35 4.58
CA LEU A 84 -6.66 0.71 3.63
C LEU A 84 -5.36 1.39 4.03
N GLU A 85 -4.51 1.67 3.03
CA GLU A 85 -3.40 2.61 3.13
C GLU A 85 -3.74 3.85 2.32
N TYR A 86 -3.98 4.99 2.97
CA TYR A 86 -4.25 6.26 2.30
C TYR A 86 -3.07 7.24 2.44
N GLY A 87 -2.90 8.12 1.45
CA GLY A 87 -1.76 9.02 1.32
C GLY A 87 -0.98 8.72 0.03
N THR A 88 0.24 9.24 -0.12
CA THR A 88 1.12 9.82 0.90
C THR A 88 0.71 11.24 1.22
N PHE A 89 0.54 11.55 2.49
CA PHE A 89 0.29 12.88 3.00
C PHE A 89 1.59 13.62 3.28
N THR A 90 1.58 14.93 3.06
CA THR A 90 2.67 15.83 3.44
C THR A 90 2.15 16.97 4.31
N PRO A 91 2.99 17.60 5.15
CA PRO A 91 2.53 18.69 6.01
C PRO A 91 1.82 19.80 5.24
N ARG A 92 2.44 20.29 4.17
CA ARG A 92 1.88 21.32 3.29
C ARG A 92 1.34 20.70 2.00
N PRO A 93 0.33 21.33 1.35
CA PRO A 93 -0.13 20.89 0.03
C PRO A 93 0.99 20.99 -0.99
N GLN A 94 0.99 20.05 -1.96
CA GLN A 94 1.91 20.10 -3.08
C GLN A 94 1.30 19.47 -4.34
N SER A 95 1.58 20.09 -5.50
CA SER A 95 1.04 19.65 -6.79
C SER A 95 1.66 18.35 -7.31
N GLY A 96 2.82 17.96 -6.76
CA GLY A 96 3.64 16.87 -7.28
C GLY A 96 4.47 17.27 -8.49
N ASN A 97 4.85 16.28 -9.30
CA ASN A 97 5.68 16.49 -10.48
C ASN A 97 4.86 16.99 -11.69
N PRO A 98 5.49 17.58 -12.71
CA PRO A 98 4.80 18.00 -13.93
C PRO A 98 4.09 16.84 -14.65
N ARG A 99 3.00 17.17 -15.36
CA ARG A 99 2.27 16.22 -16.21
C ARG A 99 2.85 16.20 -17.63
N PRO A 100 2.77 15.05 -18.34
CA PRO A 100 2.19 13.76 -17.93
C PRO A 100 3.12 13.01 -16.95
N ARG A 101 2.53 12.38 -15.94
CA ARG A 101 3.27 11.71 -14.86
C ARG A 101 2.68 10.34 -14.44
N LEU A 102 1.80 9.81 -15.28
CA LEU A 102 1.22 8.48 -15.09
C LEU A 102 0.98 7.86 -16.48
N TRP A 103 1.52 6.66 -16.70
CA TRP A 103 1.44 5.93 -17.95
C TRP A 103 1.01 4.49 -17.73
N ARG A 104 0.20 3.96 -18.64
CA ARG A 104 -0.18 2.55 -18.69
C ARG A 104 0.77 1.80 -19.60
N ILE A 105 1.24 0.65 -19.14
CA ILE A 105 1.99 -0.35 -19.91
C ILE A 105 1.03 -1.51 -20.09
N LYS A 106 0.15 -1.42 -21.09
CA LYS A 106 -1.02 -2.28 -21.27
C LYS A 106 -0.64 -3.73 -21.52
N GLU A 107 0.42 -3.94 -22.27
CA GLU A 107 0.94 -5.25 -22.69
C GLU A 107 1.38 -6.10 -21.49
N HIS A 108 1.66 -5.45 -20.37
CA HIS A 108 2.14 -6.07 -19.14
C HIS A 108 1.22 -5.83 -17.92
N ASN A 109 -0.02 -5.39 -18.11
CA ASN A 109 -0.93 -5.03 -17.01
C ASN A 109 -0.24 -4.16 -15.93
N SER A 110 0.56 -3.20 -16.36
CA SER A 110 1.47 -2.45 -15.51
C SER A 110 1.30 -0.94 -15.68
N LEU A 111 1.81 -0.20 -14.70
CA LEU A 111 1.84 1.26 -14.72
C LEU A 111 3.26 1.75 -14.49
N GLN A 112 3.53 2.94 -15.01
CA GLN A 112 4.67 3.76 -14.63
C GLN A 112 4.16 5.10 -14.12
N ASN A 113 4.68 5.56 -12.97
CA ASN A 113 4.27 6.82 -12.37
C ASN A 113 5.44 7.65 -11.87
N ALA A 114 5.28 8.97 -12.02
CA ALA A 114 6.18 9.99 -11.47
C ALA A 114 5.38 11.04 -10.68
N MET A 115 4.48 10.61 -9.80
CA MET A 115 3.47 11.48 -9.16
C MET A 115 4.07 12.55 -8.23
N GLY A 116 5.04 12.19 -7.37
CA GLY A 116 5.73 13.15 -6.49
C GLY A 116 4.88 13.63 -5.30
N PHE A 117 4.12 12.72 -4.68
CA PHE A 117 3.29 13.00 -3.49
C PHE A 117 2.33 14.18 -3.63
N ASN A 118 1.63 14.26 -4.77
CA ASN A 118 0.59 15.29 -4.94
C ASN A 118 -0.55 15.05 -3.95
N ASN A 119 -0.83 16.04 -3.09
CA ASN A 119 -1.89 16.00 -2.10
C ASN A 119 -2.27 17.42 -1.65
N GLU A 120 -3.41 17.55 -0.99
CA GLU A 120 -3.97 18.83 -0.53
C GLU A 120 -3.40 19.30 0.82
N GLY A 121 -2.41 18.58 1.35
CA GLY A 121 -1.77 18.88 2.64
C GLY A 121 -2.57 18.38 3.84
N SER A 122 -1.87 18.26 4.97
CA SER A 122 -2.40 17.62 6.17
C SER A 122 -3.69 18.23 6.70
N ALA A 123 -3.89 19.56 6.56
CA ALA A 123 -5.10 20.23 7.06
C ALA A 123 -6.36 19.81 6.29
N ALA A 124 -6.29 19.74 4.96
CA ALA A 124 -7.43 19.30 4.15
C ALA A 124 -7.69 17.80 4.34
N VAL A 125 -6.62 17.01 4.41
CA VAL A 125 -6.71 15.56 4.66
C VAL A 125 -7.37 15.26 6.00
N GLU A 126 -7.00 15.95 7.07
CA GLU A 126 -7.63 15.83 8.39
C GLU A 126 -9.15 16.05 8.32
N GLN A 127 -9.57 17.12 7.63
CA GLN A 127 -10.99 17.40 7.43
C GLN A 127 -11.71 16.31 6.63
N ASN A 128 -11.02 15.67 5.70
CA ASN A 128 -11.59 14.56 4.93
C ASN A 128 -11.76 13.31 5.82
N ILE A 129 -10.73 12.93 6.57
CA ILE A 129 -10.77 11.78 7.47
C ILE A 129 -11.84 11.95 8.55
N ALA A 130 -11.93 13.11 9.17
CA ALA A 130 -12.88 13.39 10.24
C ALA A 130 -14.36 13.19 9.86
N LYS A 131 -14.67 13.14 8.55
CA LYS A 131 -16.04 12.91 8.06
C LYS A 131 -16.52 11.45 8.26
N TYR A 132 -15.61 10.49 8.41
CA TYR A 132 -15.96 9.06 8.40
C TYR A 132 -15.07 8.16 9.29
N PHE A 133 -14.02 8.69 9.90
CA PHE A 133 -13.24 7.92 10.87
C PHE A 133 -13.96 7.88 12.24
N PRO A 134 -13.94 6.74 12.97
CA PRO A 134 -13.31 5.48 12.60
C PRO A 134 -14.08 4.69 11.54
N LEU A 135 -13.34 3.95 10.68
CA LEU A 135 -13.92 2.99 9.75
C LEU A 135 -14.08 1.61 10.42
N LEU A 136 -14.86 0.72 9.76
CA LEU A 136 -15.05 -0.66 10.22
C LEU A 136 -13.88 -1.60 9.87
N LEU A 137 -12.83 -1.07 9.26
CA LEU A 137 -11.61 -1.78 8.89
C LEU A 137 -10.40 -0.91 9.23
N PRO A 138 -9.23 -1.53 9.52
CA PRO A 138 -8.02 -0.79 9.81
C PRO A 138 -7.60 0.17 8.70
N VAL A 139 -7.15 1.35 9.08
CA VAL A 139 -6.65 2.36 8.14
C VAL A 139 -5.26 2.86 8.56
N PHE A 140 -4.34 2.87 7.61
CA PHE A 140 -2.97 3.31 7.81
C PHE A 140 -2.72 4.63 7.07
N ALA A 141 -2.21 5.62 7.78
CA ALA A 141 -1.79 6.89 7.19
C ALA A 141 -0.38 6.77 6.62
N ASN A 142 -0.25 6.75 5.30
CA ASN A 142 1.03 6.85 4.62
C ASN A 142 1.49 8.30 4.66
N ILE A 143 2.62 8.54 5.31
CA ILE A 143 3.17 9.87 5.54
C ILE A 143 4.56 10.02 4.93
N GLY A 144 4.86 11.22 4.46
CA GLY A 144 6.14 11.54 3.83
C GLY A 144 6.50 13.02 3.96
N LYS A 145 7.78 13.35 3.75
CA LYS A 145 8.21 14.74 3.75
C LYS A 145 7.72 15.50 2.51
N ASN A 146 7.53 16.81 2.64
CA ASN A 146 7.34 17.68 1.48
C ASN A 146 8.56 17.63 0.53
N LYS A 147 8.32 17.82 -0.76
CA LYS A 147 9.38 17.87 -1.77
C LYS A 147 10.42 18.97 -1.48
N THR A 148 9.95 20.09 -0.91
CA THR A 148 10.79 21.26 -0.57
C THR A 148 11.46 21.14 0.80
N THR A 149 11.14 20.15 1.62
CA THR A 149 11.82 19.90 2.89
C THR A 149 13.14 19.16 2.60
N PRO A 150 14.31 19.71 2.99
CA PRO A 150 15.59 19.03 2.84
C PRO A 150 15.64 17.77 3.73
N ASN A 151 16.54 16.84 3.40
CA ASN A 151 16.62 15.55 4.12
C ASN A 151 16.99 15.73 5.59
N GLU A 152 17.83 16.71 5.91
CA GLU A 152 18.27 17.05 7.27
C GLU A 152 17.09 17.47 8.18
N SER A 153 16.03 18.00 7.58
CA SER A 153 14.82 18.42 8.29
C SER A 153 13.65 17.46 8.10
N ALA A 154 13.85 16.35 7.38
CA ALA A 154 12.76 15.42 7.04
C ALA A 154 12.03 14.88 8.26
N ILE A 155 12.75 14.58 9.33
CA ILE A 155 12.22 14.04 10.57
C ILE A 155 11.09 14.91 11.16
N ASN A 156 11.18 16.24 11.00
CA ASN A 156 10.18 17.16 11.50
C ASN A 156 8.82 17.01 10.78
N ASP A 157 8.84 16.71 9.47
CA ASP A 157 7.63 16.48 8.69
C ASP A 157 6.91 15.20 9.17
N TYR A 158 7.66 14.12 9.45
CA TYR A 158 7.09 12.86 9.98
C TYR A 158 6.55 13.04 11.40
N ILE A 159 7.27 13.71 12.28
CA ILE A 159 6.83 14.04 13.65
C ILE A 159 5.53 14.86 13.59
N TYR A 160 5.49 15.90 12.76
CA TYR A 160 4.32 16.75 12.61
C TYR A 160 3.09 15.96 12.15
N LEU A 161 3.25 15.10 11.11
CA LEU A 161 2.15 14.31 10.56
C LEU A 161 1.68 13.24 11.56
N THR A 162 2.59 12.60 12.28
CA THR A 162 2.23 11.61 13.30
C THR A 162 1.41 12.24 14.42
N LYS A 163 1.83 13.39 14.96
CA LYS A 163 1.06 14.13 15.96
C LYS A 163 -0.34 14.52 15.45
N ARG A 164 -0.42 14.93 14.18
CA ARG A 164 -1.67 15.40 13.61
C ARG A 164 -2.69 14.28 13.39
N PHE A 165 -2.23 13.11 12.95
CA PHE A 165 -3.10 12.00 12.57
C PHE A 165 -3.20 10.89 13.63
N GLU A 166 -2.57 11.04 14.79
CA GLU A 166 -2.48 10.01 15.83
C GLU A 166 -3.85 9.44 16.25
N LYS A 167 -4.89 10.29 16.28
CA LYS A 167 -6.27 9.91 16.62
C LYS A 167 -7.18 9.69 15.40
N LEU A 168 -6.63 9.71 14.20
CA LEU A 168 -7.37 9.66 12.93
C LEU A 168 -6.93 8.51 12.02
N CYS A 169 -6.11 7.60 12.53
CA CYS A 169 -5.71 6.38 11.85
C CYS A 169 -5.35 5.31 12.86
N ASP A 170 -5.33 4.05 12.41
CA ASP A 170 -4.98 2.90 13.23
C ASP A 170 -3.48 2.59 13.18
N GLY A 171 -2.72 3.21 12.28
CA GLY A 171 -1.28 3.05 12.14
C GLY A 171 -0.67 3.99 11.12
N PHE A 172 0.66 4.03 11.05
CA PHE A 172 1.41 4.92 10.16
C PHE A 172 2.32 4.12 9.24
N VAL A 173 2.27 4.41 7.94
CA VAL A 173 3.25 3.94 6.96
C VAL A 173 4.26 5.05 6.71
N ILE A 174 5.50 4.80 7.09
CA ILE A 174 6.63 5.71 6.88
C ILE A 174 7.17 5.49 5.48
N ASN A 175 6.89 6.43 4.58
CA ASN A 175 7.26 6.32 3.18
C ASN A 175 8.55 7.08 2.87
N ILE A 176 9.66 6.35 2.89
CA ILE A 176 11.00 6.82 2.49
C ILE A 176 11.48 6.14 1.21
N SER A 177 10.59 5.47 0.47
CA SER A 177 10.93 4.58 -0.65
C SER A 177 10.46 5.05 -2.02
N SER A 178 9.69 6.15 -2.09
CA SER A 178 9.22 6.69 -3.37
C SER A 178 10.38 7.20 -4.24
N PRO A 179 10.46 6.81 -5.52
CA PRO A 179 11.47 7.35 -6.43
C PRO A 179 11.11 8.75 -6.95
N ASN A 180 9.92 9.26 -6.62
CA ASN A 180 9.34 10.45 -7.24
C ASN A 180 9.57 11.74 -6.47
N THR A 181 10.24 11.65 -5.32
CA THR A 181 10.64 12.78 -4.48
C THR A 181 12.18 12.79 -4.45
N PRO A 182 12.84 13.90 -4.80
CA PRO A 182 14.29 13.97 -4.83
C PRO A 182 14.92 13.53 -3.51
N ASN A 183 15.95 12.71 -3.61
CA ASN A 183 16.79 12.23 -2.50
C ASN A 183 16.05 11.49 -1.37
N LEU A 184 14.74 11.21 -1.54
CA LEU A 184 13.95 10.57 -0.48
C LEU A 184 14.52 9.19 -0.10
N ARG A 185 15.00 8.42 -1.07
CA ARG A 185 15.54 7.08 -0.85
C ARG A 185 16.89 7.08 -0.09
N GLU A 186 17.57 8.22 -0.01
CA GLU A 186 18.76 8.39 0.84
C GLU A 186 18.43 8.28 2.33
N LEU A 187 17.16 8.50 2.71
CA LEU A 187 16.66 8.31 4.07
C LEU A 187 16.51 6.82 4.46
N GLN A 188 16.70 5.90 3.51
CA GLN A 188 16.74 4.46 3.80
C GLN A 188 18.12 4.09 4.39
N ASN A 189 18.41 4.57 5.59
CA ASN A 189 19.64 4.31 6.34
C ASN A 189 19.36 4.20 7.84
N ASP A 190 20.26 3.55 8.56
CA ASP A 190 20.11 3.20 9.97
C ASP A 190 20.04 4.42 10.89
N GLU A 191 20.84 5.47 10.63
CA GLU A 191 20.88 6.69 11.43
C GLU A 191 19.52 7.39 11.42
N PHE A 192 18.96 7.60 10.21
CA PHE A 192 17.65 8.23 10.07
C PHE A 192 16.55 7.40 10.72
N LEU A 193 16.50 6.08 10.47
CA LEU A 193 15.45 5.20 11.01
C LEU A 193 15.52 5.09 12.52
N SER A 194 16.72 4.94 13.09
CA SER A 194 16.90 4.86 14.54
C SER A 194 16.44 6.13 15.25
N THR A 195 16.76 7.29 14.68
CA THR A 195 16.32 8.58 15.22
C THR A 195 14.83 8.76 15.05
N LEU A 196 14.29 8.51 13.85
CA LEU A 196 12.87 8.67 13.56
C LEU A 196 12.02 7.75 14.42
N GLY A 197 12.34 6.46 14.49
CA GLY A 197 11.57 5.49 15.27
C GLY A 197 11.47 5.89 16.74
N LYS A 198 12.58 6.28 17.36
CA LYS A 198 12.62 6.78 18.76
C LYS A 198 11.73 8.01 18.95
N GLU A 199 11.78 8.97 18.02
CA GLU A 199 10.96 10.19 18.13
C GLU A 199 9.46 9.90 17.92
N LEU A 200 9.10 9.04 16.97
CA LEU A 200 7.72 8.69 16.74
C LEU A 200 7.12 7.89 17.91
N ARG A 201 7.90 7.04 18.56
CA ARG A 201 7.45 6.27 19.75
C ARG A 201 7.18 7.12 20.99
N LYS A 202 7.73 8.33 21.06
CA LYS A 202 7.34 9.32 22.09
C LYS A 202 5.95 9.92 21.85
N ILE A 203 5.41 9.77 20.63
CA ILE A 203 4.17 10.42 20.19
C ILE A 203 3.01 9.42 20.14
N THR A 204 3.26 8.20 19.64
CA THR A 204 2.19 7.23 19.37
C THR A 204 2.56 5.81 19.76
N ASN A 205 1.54 5.07 20.23
CA ASN A 205 1.58 3.61 20.38
C ASN A 205 0.99 2.88 19.17
N ASN A 206 0.41 3.59 18.20
CA ASN A 206 -0.12 3.00 16.98
C ASN A 206 0.99 2.28 16.20
N PRO A 207 0.67 1.23 15.44
CA PRO A 207 1.62 0.54 14.59
C PRO A 207 2.41 1.48 13.68
N LEU A 208 3.75 1.36 13.69
CA LEU A 208 4.64 1.99 12.74
C LEU A 208 5.06 0.96 11.69
N VAL A 209 4.88 1.28 10.44
CA VAL A 209 5.17 0.42 9.29
C VAL A 209 6.21 1.10 8.40
N LEU A 210 7.33 0.43 8.13
CA LEU A 210 8.31 0.93 7.17
C LEU A 210 7.99 0.42 5.77
N LYS A 211 7.94 1.30 4.75
CA LYS A 211 7.79 0.91 3.35
C LYS A 211 9.09 1.08 2.59
N ILE A 212 9.68 -0.03 2.14
CA ILE A 212 11.00 -0.06 1.48
C ILE A 212 10.91 -0.07 -0.05
N ALA A 213 12.02 0.27 -0.71
CA ALA A 213 12.14 0.24 -2.16
C ALA A 213 12.49 -1.17 -2.69
N PRO A 214 11.99 -1.57 -3.89
CA PRO A 214 12.30 -2.88 -4.46
C PRO A 214 13.70 -2.98 -5.08
N ASP A 215 14.39 -1.85 -5.23
CA ASP A 215 15.66 -1.76 -5.94
C ASP A 215 16.86 -1.85 -4.99
N MET A 216 16.61 -2.18 -3.71
CA MET A 216 17.65 -2.41 -2.72
C MET A 216 18.34 -3.76 -2.94
N GLN A 217 19.63 -3.81 -2.63
CA GLN A 217 20.33 -5.10 -2.51
C GLN A 217 19.73 -5.90 -1.34
N PRO A 218 19.52 -7.22 -1.47
CA PRO A 218 18.83 -8.03 -0.46
C PRO A 218 19.44 -7.86 0.96
N ASN A 219 20.74 -7.96 1.11
CA ASN A 219 21.40 -7.82 2.41
C ASN A 219 21.21 -6.43 3.03
N ALA A 220 21.23 -5.37 2.21
CA ALA A 220 20.97 -4.02 2.67
C ALA A 220 19.51 -3.82 3.11
N ALA A 221 18.57 -4.44 2.39
CA ALA A 221 17.16 -4.42 2.78
C ALA A 221 16.91 -5.15 4.10
N VAL A 222 17.55 -6.30 4.31
CA VAL A 222 17.48 -7.06 5.57
C VAL A 222 18.03 -6.22 6.73
N ALA A 223 19.22 -5.65 6.58
CA ALA A 223 19.82 -4.81 7.62
C ALA A 223 18.93 -3.60 7.97
N LEU A 224 18.40 -2.91 6.95
CA LEU A 224 17.49 -1.79 7.14
C LEU A 224 16.21 -2.20 7.89
N CYS A 225 15.64 -3.38 7.57
CA CYS A 225 14.46 -3.91 8.26
C CYS A 225 14.77 -4.28 9.73
N GLN A 226 15.95 -4.84 10.00
CA GLN A 226 16.38 -5.13 11.38
C GLN A 226 16.52 -3.85 12.18
N CYS A 227 17.21 -2.84 11.65
CA CYS A 227 17.33 -1.53 12.27
C CYS A 227 15.95 -0.88 12.53
N ALA A 228 15.02 -0.98 11.59
CA ALA A 228 13.66 -0.46 11.78
C ALA A 228 12.95 -1.15 12.96
N ILE A 229 13.01 -2.47 13.05
CA ILE A 229 12.40 -3.25 14.14
C ILE A 229 13.00 -2.84 15.50
N GLU A 230 14.31 -2.77 15.59
CA GLU A 230 15.03 -2.31 16.79
C GLU A 230 14.68 -0.87 17.17
N SER A 231 14.31 -0.06 16.18
CA SER A 231 13.87 1.33 16.36
C SER A 231 12.38 1.46 16.68
N GLY A 232 11.65 0.34 16.85
CA GLY A 232 10.27 0.31 17.27
C GLY A 232 9.25 0.20 16.14
N PHE A 233 9.64 -0.10 14.91
CA PHE A 233 8.67 -0.41 13.85
C PHE A 233 8.08 -1.81 14.07
N ASN A 234 6.78 -1.96 13.81
CA ASN A 234 6.01 -3.17 14.05
C ASN A 234 5.80 -4.01 12.78
N ALA A 235 5.89 -3.36 11.61
CA ALA A 235 5.65 -4.01 10.33
C ALA A 235 6.52 -3.41 9.21
N ILE A 236 6.69 -4.21 8.14
CA ILE A 236 7.46 -3.81 6.96
C ILE A 236 6.59 -4.06 5.72
N ILE A 237 6.42 -3.05 4.86
CA ILE A 237 5.83 -3.20 3.52
C ILE A 237 6.95 -3.41 2.50
N ILE A 238 6.94 -4.54 1.84
CA ILE A 238 7.84 -4.94 0.78
C ILE A 238 6.99 -5.14 -0.49
N ASN A 239 6.95 -4.20 -1.40
CA ASN A 239 7.75 -3.01 -1.58
C ASN A 239 6.97 -1.85 -2.23
N ASN A 240 7.68 -0.75 -2.57
CA ASN A 240 7.20 0.36 -3.41
C ASN A 240 7.42 0.04 -4.91
N THR A 241 7.41 1.04 -5.78
CA THR A 241 7.64 0.93 -7.24
C THR A 241 9.13 0.85 -7.57
N SER A 242 9.48 0.17 -8.69
CA SER A 242 10.87 -0.05 -9.14
C SER A 242 11.32 1.01 -10.14
N ILE A 243 12.60 1.37 -10.09
CA ILE A 243 13.30 2.20 -11.09
C ILE A 243 14.09 1.34 -12.09
N ASP A 244 13.91 0.06 -12.08
CA ASP A 244 14.53 -0.84 -13.04
C ASP A 244 13.80 -0.77 -14.39
N TYR A 245 14.19 0.17 -15.21
CA TYR A 245 13.57 0.40 -16.52
C TYR A 245 13.94 -0.66 -17.56
N SER A 246 14.88 -1.54 -17.25
CA SER A 246 15.22 -2.68 -18.12
C SER A 246 14.10 -3.72 -18.20
N LEU A 247 13.17 -3.71 -17.23
CA LEU A 247 12.02 -4.61 -17.20
C LEU A 247 11.05 -4.40 -18.38
N CYS A 248 11.10 -3.25 -19.05
CA CYS A 248 10.21 -2.97 -20.19
C CYS A 248 10.81 -1.94 -21.12
N VAL A 249 10.91 -2.27 -22.42
CA VAL A 249 11.43 -1.36 -23.46
C VAL A 249 10.60 -0.07 -23.58
N ALA A 250 9.29 -0.12 -23.27
CA ALA A 250 8.41 1.06 -23.29
C ALA A 250 8.56 1.93 -22.02
N ALA A 251 9.36 1.53 -21.04
CA ALA A 251 9.58 2.30 -19.83
C ALA A 251 10.31 3.62 -20.13
N LYS A 252 9.89 4.67 -19.42
CA LYS A 252 10.56 5.98 -19.45
C LYS A 252 11.63 6.01 -18.36
N SER A 253 12.70 6.77 -18.57
CA SER A 253 13.78 6.94 -17.57
C SER A 253 13.37 7.88 -16.42
N ILE A 254 12.12 7.75 -15.92
CA ILE A 254 11.55 8.59 -14.86
C ILE A 254 10.49 7.84 -14.08
N GLY A 255 10.43 8.10 -12.79
CA GLY A 255 9.39 7.55 -11.92
C GLY A 255 9.58 6.08 -11.57
N GLY A 256 8.50 5.40 -11.19
CA GLY A 256 8.53 4.02 -10.76
C GLY A 256 7.57 3.11 -11.52
N LEU A 257 8.00 1.90 -11.80
CA LEU A 257 7.22 0.81 -12.40
C LEU A 257 6.44 0.05 -11.33
N SER A 258 5.22 -0.38 -11.66
CA SER A 258 4.35 -1.19 -10.81
C SER A 258 3.51 -2.15 -11.65
N GLY A 259 2.84 -3.10 -11.00
CA GLY A 259 2.04 -4.13 -11.70
C GLY A 259 2.83 -5.41 -11.97
N GLU A 260 2.39 -6.18 -12.94
CA GLU A 260 2.94 -7.52 -13.20
C GLU A 260 4.43 -7.49 -13.56
N LEU A 261 4.92 -6.41 -14.18
CA LEU A 261 6.34 -6.23 -14.51
C LEU A 261 7.29 -6.38 -13.32
N ILE A 262 6.87 -5.97 -12.12
CA ILE A 262 7.74 -6.04 -10.95
C ILE A 262 7.51 -7.28 -10.08
N CYS A 263 6.65 -8.22 -10.50
CA CYS A 263 6.27 -9.38 -9.69
C CYS A 263 7.47 -10.22 -9.28
N ALA A 264 8.33 -10.60 -10.22
CA ALA A 264 9.51 -11.42 -9.96
C ALA A 264 10.50 -10.72 -9.01
N LYS A 265 10.83 -9.46 -9.30
CA LYS A 265 11.73 -8.63 -8.48
C LYS A 265 11.17 -8.43 -7.07
N SER A 266 9.85 -8.22 -6.96
CA SER A 266 9.18 -8.11 -5.67
C SER A 266 9.22 -9.42 -4.88
N ARG A 267 9.07 -10.57 -5.54
CA ARG A 267 9.20 -11.89 -4.90
C ARG A 267 10.61 -12.12 -4.36
N GLU A 268 11.62 -11.80 -5.17
CA GLU A 268 13.02 -11.97 -4.80
C GLU A 268 13.36 -11.21 -3.53
N LEU A 269 13.08 -9.90 -3.52
CA LEU A 269 13.34 -9.07 -2.34
C LEU A 269 12.50 -9.50 -1.14
N PHE A 270 11.21 -9.82 -1.37
CA PHE A 270 10.32 -10.30 -0.31
C PHE A 270 10.86 -11.57 0.34
N SER A 271 11.28 -12.56 -0.45
CA SER A 271 11.83 -13.82 0.06
C SER A 271 13.10 -13.60 0.87
N ALA A 272 14.01 -12.75 0.38
CA ALA A 272 15.25 -12.43 1.08
C ALA A 272 15.00 -11.74 2.44
N VAL A 273 14.06 -10.80 2.50
CA VAL A 273 13.71 -10.15 3.76
C VAL A 273 12.94 -11.12 4.68
N ALA A 274 11.99 -11.88 4.13
CA ALA A 274 11.18 -12.78 4.93
C ALA A 274 12.01 -13.90 5.57
N SER A 275 13.05 -14.43 4.90
CA SER A 275 13.92 -15.46 5.48
C SER A 275 14.59 -15.03 6.79
N GLU A 276 14.84 -13.73 6.97
CA GLU A 276 15.57 -13.19 8.13
C GLU A 276 14.66 -12.46 9.14
N ILE A 277 13.54 -11.92 8.67
CA ILE A 277 12.67 -11.03 9.45
C ILE A 277 11.39 -11.73 9.90
N PHE A 278 11.00 -12.85 9.28
CA PHE A 278 9.79 -13.58 9.67
C PHE A 278 9.75 -13.90 11.17
N GLY A 279 8.61 -13.61 11.80
CA GLY A 279 8.42 -13.75 13.25
C GLY A 279 8.93 -12.58 14.11
N LYS A 280 9.72 -11.65 13.53
CA LYS A 280 10.22 -10.46 14.24
C LYS A 280 9.34 -9.22 14.00
N ALA A 281 8.64 -9.15 12.88
CA ALA A 281 7.69 -8.10 12.53
C ALA A 281 6.59 -8.65 11.61
N VAL A 282 5.48 -7.92 11.51
CA VAL A 282 4.45 -8.22 10.51
C VAL A 282 4.96 -7.84 9.12
N LEU A 283 4.95 -8.80 8.19
CA LEU A 283 5.35 -8.56 6.81
C LEU A 283 4.13 -8.33 5.93
N ILE A 284 4.14 -7.23 5.18
CA ILE A 284 3.11 -6.84 4.23
C ILE A 284 3.70 -6.89 2.84
N SER A 285 3.16 -7.72 1.96
CA SER A 285 3.68 -7.85 0.60
C SER A 285 2.93 -6.97 -0.37
N CYS A 286 3.67 -6.19 -1.17
CA CYS A 286 3.14 -5.32 -2.22
C CYS A 286 3.99 -5.49 -3.50
N GLY A 287 3.35 -5.37 -4.67
CA GLY A 287 4.05 -5.37 -5.95
C GLY A 287 3.83 -6.64 -6.79
N GLY A 288 3.12 -6.48 -7.89
CA GLY A 288 2.86 -7.53 -8.88
C GLY A 288 1.79 -8.54 -8.51
N ILE A 289 1.10 -8.38 -7.40
CA ILE A 289 0.08 -9.31 -6.93
C ILE A 289 -1.23 -9.03 -7.67
N SER A 290 -1.70 -9.99 -8.47
CA SER A 290 -2.87 -9.81 -9.32
C SER A 290 -3.92 -10.92 -9.20
N ASP A 291 -3.66 -12.01 -8.48
CA ASP A 291 -4.57 -13.12 -8.26
C ASP A 291 -4.35 -13.82 -6.91
N ALA A 292 -5.22 -14.76 -6.58
CA ALA A 292 -5.20 -15.46 -5.29
C ALA A 292 -4.03 -16.44 -5.16
N ARG A 293 -3.52 -17.00 -6.25
CA ARG A 293 -2.36 -17.91 -6.22
C ARG A 293 -1.09 -17.14 -5.86
N GLU A 294 -0.92 -15.96 -6.47
CA GLU A 294 0.18 -15.05 -6.10
C GLU A 294 0.05 -14.60 -4.65
N ALA A 295 -1.15 -14.19 -4.21
CA ALA A 295 -1.41 -13.81 -2.83
C ALA A 295 -1.09 -14.94 -1.84
N LEU A 296 -1.54 -16.17 -2.12
CA LEU A 296 -1.24 -17.34 -1.29
C LEU A 296 0.26 -17.66 -1.27
N TRP A 297 0.93 -17.52 -2.41
CA TRP A 297 2.38 -17.71 -2.46
C TRP A 297 3.09 -16.74 -1.51
N ARG A 298 2.73 -15.44 -1.53
CA ARG A 298 3.29 -14.43 -0.60
C ARG A 298 3.01 -14.78 0.85
N ILE A 299 1.79 -15.20 1.15
CA ILE A 299 1.38 -15.60 2.50
C ILE A 299 2.22 -16.78 2.98
N LYS A 300 2.33 -17.83 2.19
CA LYS A 300 3.14 -19.01 2.54
C LYS A 300 4.63 -18.68 2.73
N HIS A 301 5.11 -17.62 2.09
CA HIS A 301 6.48 -17.12 2.25
C HIS A 301 6.61 -15.98 3.29
N GLY A 302 5.63 -15.83 4.18
CA GLY A 302 5.75 -14.99 5.37
C GLY A 302 4.93 -13.70 5.38
N ALA A 303 4.21 -13.36 4.30
CA ALA A 303 3.33 -12.21 4.32
C ALA A 303 2.09 -12.47 5.20
N SER A 304 1.85 -11.61 6.18
CA SER A 304 0.59 -11.62 6.93
C SER A 304 -0.49 -10.82 6.21
N LEU A 305 -0.12 -9.77 5.48
CA LEU A 305 -1.01 -8.88 4.74
C LEU A 305 -0.49 -8.65 3.32
N ILE A 306 -1.41 -8.30 2.42
CA ILE A 306 -1.18 -8.12 0.98
C ILE A 306 -1.72 -6.75 0.55
N GLU A 307 -0.94 -5.98 -0.19
CA GLU A 307 -1.41 -4.75 -0.82
C GLU A 307 -1.61 -4.92 -2.33
N ILE A 308 -2.78 -4.51 -2.80
CA ILE A 308 -3.15 -4.45 -4.21
C ILE A 308 -3.19 -2.98 -4.67
N PHE A 309 -2.67 -2.69 -5.85
CA PHE A 309 -2.77 -1.36 -6.48
C PHE A 309 -3.08 -1.48 -7.97
N THR A 310 -2.08 -1.79 -8.78
CA THR A 310 -2.17 -1.80 -10.25
C THR A 310 -3.21 -2.80 -10.77
N ALA A 311 -3.29 -3.97 -10.15
CA ALA A 311 -4.26 -5.00 -10.53
C ALA A 311 -5.72 -4.52 -10.42
N LEU A 312 -6.05 -3.68 -9.41
CA LEU A 312 -7.38 -3.09 -9.28
C LEU A 312 -7.74 -2.24 -10.51
N ILE A 313 -6.78 -1.53 -11.09
CA ILE A 313 -7.00 -0.68 -12.27
C ILE A 313 -7.27 -1.51 -13.51
N TYR A 314 -6.63 -2.67 -13.65
CA TYR A 314 -6.81 -3.55 -14.81
C TYR A 314 -8.00 -4.50 -14.67
N LYS A 315 -8.26 -5.03 -13.48
CA LYS A 315 -9.31 -6.03 -13.21
C LYS A 315 -10.61 -5.45 -12.65
N GLY A 316 -10.56 -4.21 -12.16
CA GLY A 316 -11.72 -3.49 -11.62
C GLY A 316 -12.13 -3.93 -10.20
N PRO A 317 -13.14 -3.26 -9.61
CA PRO A 317 -13.46 -3.36 -8.19
C PRO A 317 -13.95 -4.75 -7.75
N ALA A 318 -14.54 -5.54 -8.65
CA ALA A 318 -14.98 -6.90 -8.31
C ALA A 318 -13.82 -7.86 -8.03
N MET A 319 -12.58 -7.50 -8.43
CA MET A 319 -11.44 -8.38 -8.23
C MET A 319 -11.16 -8.64 -6.74
N ILE A 320 -11.43 -7.70 -5.85
CA ILE A 320 -11.12 -7.85 -4.42
C ILE A 320 -11.99 -8.95 -3.79
N GLU A 321 -13.29 -8.93 -4.08
CA GLU A 321 -14.20 -9.99 -3.62
C GLU A 321 -13.82 -11.35 -4.21
N ASN A 322 -13.53 -11.40 -5.52
CA ASN A 322 -13.15 -12.63 -6.20
C ASN A 322 -11.82 -13.19 -5.65
N LEU A 323 -10.83 -12.31 -5.39
CA LEU A 323 -9.55 -12.69 -4.81
C LEU A 323 -9.73 -13.27 -3.41
N ASN A 324 -10.56 -12.65 -2.57
CA ASN A 324 -10.86 -13.18 -1.24
C ASN A 324 -11.56 -14.54 -1.29
N LYS A 325 -12.56 -14.71 -2.18
CA LYS A 325 -13.25 -16.00 -2.38
C LYS A 325 -12.29 -17.10 -2.83
N GLU A 326 -11.47 -16.80 -3.81
CA GLU A 326 -10.49 -17.75 -4.35
C GLU A 326 -9.40 -18.08 -3.34
N LEU A 327 -8.90 -17.09 -2.60
CA LEU A 327 -7.91 -17.29 -1.53
C LEU A 327 -8.46 -18.18 -0.41
N ALA A 328 -9.71 -17.93 0.05
CA ALA A 328 -10.35 -18.77 1.05
C ALA A 328 -10.51 -20.22 0.57
N ASN A 329 -10.87 -20.40 -0.71
CA ASN A 329 -10.98 -21.73 -1.30
C ASN A 329 -9.62 -22.43 -1.40
N LEU A 330 -8.57 -21.74 -1.83
CA LEU A 330 -7.21 -22.29 -1.90
C LEU A 330 -6.68 -22.73 -0.53
N LEU A 331 -6.93 -21.92 0.53
CA LEU A 331 -6.55 -22.30 1.89
C LEU A 331 -7.24 -23.59 2.33
N LYS A 332 -8.55 -23.74 2.06
CA LYS A 332 -9.32 -24.96 2.37
C LYS A 332 -8.80 -26.18 1.61
N ILE A 333 -8.47 -26.02 0.31
CA ILE A 333 -7.92 -27.10 -0.53
C ILE A 333 -6.55 -27.55 0.01
N GLU A 334 -5.71 -26.62 0.48
CA GLU A 334 -4.41 -26.94 1.06
C GLU A 334 -4.49 -27.40 2.53
N GLY A 335 -5.70 -27.51 3.12
CA GLY A 335 -5.93 -28.06 4.46
C GLY A 335 -5.67 -27.07 5.61
N PHE A 336 -5.60 -25.77 5.34
CA PHE A 336 -5.48 -24.75 6.40
C PHE A 336 -6.85 -24.45 7.00
N GLU A 337 -6.92 -24.37 8.32
CA GLU A 337 -8.14 -23.97 9.05
C GLU A 337 -8.31 -22.45 9.15
N ASN A 338 -7.20 -21.72 9.11
CA ASN A 338 -7.15 -20.26 9.10
C ASN A 338 -5.87 -19.78 8.40
N ILE A 339 -5.91 -18.52 7.95
CA ILE A 339 -4.81 -17.93 7.20
C ILE A 339 -3.51 -17.84 8.00
N SER A 340 -3.59 -17.67 9.33
CA SER A 340 -2.40 -17.59 10.19
C SER A 340 -1.58 -18.87 10.18
N GLN A 341 -2.21 -20.03 9.94
CA GLN A 341 -1.49 -21.30 9.74
C GLN A 341 -0.70 -21.32 8.42
N ALA A 342 -1.23 -20.65 7.38
CA ALA A 342 -0.57 -20.57 6.08
C ALA A 342 0.60 -19.57 6.08
N VAL A 343 0.55 -18.53 6.95
CA VAL A 343 1.61 -17.51 7.02
C VAL A 343 2.95 -18.14 7.39
N GLY A 344 3.91 -18.04 6.47
CA GLY A 344 5.27 -18.58 6.66
C GLY A 344 5.35 -20.11 6.58
N SER A 345 4.30 -20.81 6.13
CA SER A 345 4.31 -22.29 6.06
C SER A 345 5.39 -22.83 5.12
N ALA A 346 5.77 -22.09 4.09
CA ALA A 346 6.87 -22.45 3.18
C ALA A 346 8.27 -22.10 3.74
N LEU A 347 8.37 -21.33 4.83
CA LEU A 347 9.63 -21.00 5.52
C LEU A 347 9.94 -21.95 6.67
N LYS A 348 8.91 -22.61 7.20
CA LYS A 348 9.07 -23.63 8.26
C LYS A 348 9.62 -24.90 7.60
N LYS A 349 10.88 -25.18 7.86
CA LYS A 349 11.51 -26.48 7.57
C LYS A 349 11.46 -27.37 8.80
#